data_21ae879867692ac6be5caa61e8131b8f
#
_entry.id   21ae879867692ac6be5caa61e8131b8f
#
_cell.length_a   1.000
_cell.length_b   1.000
_cell.length_c   1.000
_cell.angle_alpha   90.00
_cell.angle_beta   90.00
_cell.angle_gamma   90.00
#
_symmetry.space_group_name_H-M   'P 1'
#
loop_
_entity.id
_entity.type
_entity.pdbx_description
1 polymer ?
#
loop_
_entity_poly.entity_id
_entity_poly.type
_entity_poly.pdbx_seq_one_letter_code
_entity_poly.pdbx_strand_id
1 'polypeptide(L)'
;MARFDAATGRYIYLAIDGVEYRVYFEEAGAGIPLLLQHTAGADGRQWRHLLEDADVGRHFRMIAYDLPYHAKSVPPAAVEWWTEEYRLTRDFFMKVPVTLAAELALDRPVFMGCSIGGHLAADLACYYPGVFRAAISLEGSLCTPARRDLSYLHHPRISNEYRAGLMYGITAPQSPEAFRRETAWVYSQGAPGVFKGDLHYYNVDHDLTGLAATIDTTKTPLYVLTGEYDWSSTPAMGRALAAAVRGATFRAMPGLGHFPMCENPARFREYILPVLDEIRTRPSD
;
A
#
# COMPACT_ATOMS: atom_id res chain seq x y z
N MET A 1 33.15 -2.92 -10.37
CA MET A 1 33.05 -2.96 -8.90
C MET A 1 31.61 -3.29 -8.53
N ALA A 2 31.36 -4.10 -7.51
CA ALA A 2 30.01 -4.32 -6.97
C ALA A 2 29.46 -2.99 -6.41
N ARG A 3 28.16 -2.77 -6.58
CA ARG A 3 27.42 -1.64 -6.04
C ARG A 3 26.39 -2.17 -5.06
N PHE A 4 26.21 -1.51 -3.93
CA PHE A 4 25.15 -1.78 -2.97
C PHE A 4 24.02 -0.77 -3.16
N ASP A 5 22.78 -1.23 -2.98
CA ASP A 5 21.63 -0.35 -2.88
C ASP A 5 21.59 0.32 -1.49
N ALA A 6 20.85 1.42 -1.39
CA ALA A 6 20.71 2.13 -0.12
C ALA A 6 19.84 1.37 0.89
N ALA A 7 18.93 0.53 0.41
CA ALA A 7 17.98 -0.19 1.25
C ALA A 7 18.66 -1.33 2.03
N THR A 8 18.28 -1.44 3.31
CA THR A 8 18.71 -2.52 4.21
C THR A 8 17.51 -3.32 4.67
N GLY A 9 17.55 -4.65 4.46
CA GLY A 9 16.48 -5.55 4.86
C GLY A 9 16.66 -6.12 6.27
N ARG A 10 15.55 -6.19 7.02
CA ARG A 10 15.49 -6.71 8.40
C ARG A 10 14.21 -7.50 8.65
N TYR A 11 14.19 -8.20 9.78
CA TYR A 11 12.99 -8.83 10.32
C TYR A 11 12.66 -8.24 11.68
N ILE A 12 11.35 -8.09 11.95
CA ILE A 12 10.79 -7.71 13.23
C ILE A 12 9.68 -8.69 13.60
N TYR A 13 9.44 -8.89 14.89
CA TYR A 13 8.35 -9.72 15.40
C TYR A 13 7.25 -8.80 15.92
N LEU A 14 6.03 -8.96 15.37
CA LEU A 14 4.85 -8.20 15.76
C LEU A 14 3.87 -9.12 16.47
N ALA A 15 3.47 -8.76 17.68
CA ALA A 15 2.40 -9.44 18.41
C ALA A 15 1.06 -8.79 18.06
N ILE A 16 0.21 -9.49 17.31
CA ILE A 16 -1.12 -9.00 16.91
C ILE A 16 -2.15 -10.06 17.32
N ASP A 17 -3.12 -9.66 18.15
CA ASP A 17 -4.19 -10.53 18.66
C ASP A 17 -3.70 -11.82 19.33
N GLY A 18 -2.55 -11.75 20.03
CA GLY A 18 -1.95 -12.88 20.71
C GLY A 18 -1.15 -13.83 19.82
N VAL A 19 -1.01 -13.51 18.53
CA VAL A 19 -0.19 -14.26 17.57
C VAL A 19 1.04 -13.44 17.20
N GLU A 20 2.21 -14.09 17.21
CA GLU A 20 3.47 -13.48 16.80
C GLU A 20 3.69 -13.70 15.30
N TYR A 21 3.93 -12.59 14.58
CA TYR A 21 4.22 -12.55 13.15
C TYR A 21 5.64 -12.08 12.92
N ARG A 22 6.42 -12.84 12.15
CA ARG A 22 7.76 -12.45 11.71
C ARG A 22 7.64 -11.66 10.40
N VAL A 23 7.73 -10.34 10.50
CA VAL A 23 7.55 -9.41 9.38
C VAL A 23 8.90 -8.96 8.84
N TYR A 24 9.07 -9.05 7.52
CA TYR A 24 10.21 -8.50 6.81
C TYR A 24 9.92 -7.06 6.37
N PHE A 25 10.94 -6.21 6.42
CA PHE A 25 10.89 -4.88 5.85
C PHE A 25 12.25 -4.47 5.29
N GLU A 26 12.24 -3.56 4.34
CA GLU A 26 13.42 -2.85 3.85
C GLU A 26 13.30 -1.38 4.22
N GLU A 27 14.43 -0.77 4.65
CA GLU A 27 14.46 0.63 5.00
C GLU A 27 15.60 1.36 4.30
N ALA A 28 15.37 2.64 3.95
CA ALA A 28 16.35 3.54 3.37
C ALA A 28 16.07 4.98 3.76
N GLY A 29 17.11 5.83 3.76
CA GLY A 29 16.99 7.24 4.07
C GLY A 29 16.98 7.54 5.57
N ALA A 30 16.71 8.82 5.91
CA ALA A 30 16.66 9.32 7.27
C ALA A 30 15.67 10.48 7.39
N GLY A 31 15.19 10.77 8.60
CA GLY A 31 14.25 11.86 8.87
C GLY A 31 12.87 11.37 9.23
N ILE A 32 11.82 11.99 8.66
CA ILE A 32 10.43 11.66 8.96
C ILE A 32 10.13 10.21 8.53
N PRO A 33 9.63 9.35 9.44
CA PRO A 33 9.30 7.98 9.06
C PRO A 33 8.16 7.95 8.01
N LEU A 34 8.33 7.09 6.98
CA LEU A 34 7.37 6.88 5.92
C LEU A 34 7.13 5.38 5.73
N LEU A 35 6.01 4.88 6.23
CA LEU A 35 5.58 3.50 6.05
C LEU A 35 4.95 3.31 4.66
N LEU A 36 5.39 2.27 3.95
CA LEU A 36 5.04 1.98 2.57
C LEU A 36 4.34 0.62 2.47
N GLN A 37 3.04 0.65 2.16
CA GLN A 37 2.21 -0.56 2.01
C GLN A 37 2.03 -0.93 0.55
N HIS A 38 2.41 -2.16 0.21
CA HIS A 38 2.23 -2.76 -1.11
C HIS A 38 0.77 -3.05 -1.46
N THR A 39 0.50 -3.41 -2.70
CA THR A 39 -0.83 -3.79 -3.20
C THR A 39 -1.15 -5.27 -2.87
N ALA A 40 -2.40 -5.69 -3.11
CA ALA A 40 -2.84 -7.07 -2.89
C ALA A 40 -1.96 -8.08 -3.63
N GLY A 41 -1.55 -9.15 -2.95
CA GLY A 41 -0.79 -10.27 -3.51
C GLY A 41 0.62 -9.94 -4.01
N ALA A 42 1.09 -8.72 -3.76
CA ALA A 42 2.45 -8.27 -4.04
C ALA A 42 3.28 -8.22 -2.76
N ASP A 43 4.33 -7.41 -2.72
CA ASP A 43 5.21 -7.24 -1.57
C ASP A 43 5.99 -5.92 -1.63
N GLY A 44 6.83 -5.68 -0.63
CA GLY A 44 7.61 -4.44 -0.47
C GLY A 44 8.53 -4.09 -1.64
N ARG A 45 8.87 -5.04 -2.52
CA ARG A 45 9.66 -4.78 -3.74
C ARG A 45 9.02 -3.77 -4.69
N GLN A 46 7.70 -3.57 -4.60
CA GLN A 46 7.02 -2.52 -5.37
C GLN A 46 7.52 -1.11 -5.05
N TRP A 47 8.12 -0.91 -3.89
CA TRP A 47 8.62 0.37 -3.42
C TRP A 47 10.13 0.57 -3.65
N ARG A 48 10.84 -0.41 -4.26
CA ARG A 48 12.29 -0.34 -4.39
C ARG A 48 12.79 0.93 -5.08
N HIS A 49 12.09 1.41 -6.11
CA HIS A 49 12.48 2.64 -6.82
C HIS A 49 12.36 3.90 -5.96
N LEU A 50 11.40 3.92 -5.02
CA LEU A 50 11.29 5.01 -4.06
C LEU A 50 12.35 4.90 -2.97
N LEU A 51 12.66 3.69 -2.50
CA LEU A 51 13.75 3.44 -1.53
C LEU A 51 15.12 3.88 -2.08
N GLU A 52 15.31 3.80 -3.39
CA GLU A 52 16.52 4.23 -4.09
C GLU A 52 16.55 5.76 -4.38
N ASP A 53 15.45 6.48 -4.16
CA ASP A 53 15.35 7.92 -4.43
C ASP A 53 16.09 8.73 -3.35
N ALA A 54 17.29 9.25 -3.73
CA ALA A 54 18.13 10.00 -2.81
C ALA A 54 17.51 11.34 -2.37
N ASP A 55 16.61 11.94 -3.17
CA ASP A 55 15.94 13.18 -2.79
C ASP A 55 14.90 12.94 -1.70
N VAL A 56 14.14 11.85 -1.80
CA VAL A 56 13.23 11.41 -0.75
C VAL A 56 14.01 10.96 0.49
N GLY A 57 15.05 10.15 0.30
CA GLY A 57 15.88 9.59 1.38
C GLY A 57 16.61 10.63 2.24
N ARG A 58 16.81 11.87 1.74
CA ARG A 58 17.36 12.97 2.55
C ARG A 58 16.42 13.47 3.64
N HIS A 59 15.12 13.24 3.50
CA HIS A 59 14.10 13.83 4.38
C HIS A 59 13.19 12.79 5.04
N PHE A 60 13.13 11.59 4.45
CA PHE A 60 12.26 10.52 4.91
C PHE A 60 13.06 9.23 5.17
N ARG A 61 12.81 8.62 6.33
CA ARG A 61 13.17 7.23 6.60
C ARG A 61 12.05 6.36 6.05
N MET A 62 12.24 5.85 4.84
CA MET A 62 11.27 5.01 4.15
C MET A 62 11.36 3.57 4.65
N ILE A 63 10.22 2.94 4.91
CA ILE A 63 10.11 1.58 5.44
C ILE A 63 9.05 0.84 4.61
N ALA A 64 9.49 -0.02 3.70
CA ALA A 64 8.63 -0.88 2.89
C ALA A 64 8.57 -2.27 3.52
N TYR A 65 7.41 -2.69 3.99
CA TYR A 65 7.24 -3.96 4.68
C TYR A 65 6.40 -4.95 3.86
N ASP A 66 6.69 -6.24 4.02
CA ASP A 66 5.86 -7.32 3.52
C ASP A 66 4.78 -7.63 4.56
N LEU A 67 3.50 -7.61 4.19
CA LEU A 67 2.44 -8.08 5.07
C LEU A 67 2.69 -9.53 5.53
N PRO A 68 2.21 -9.95 6.70
CA PRO A 68 2.14 -11.37 7.03
C PRO A 68 1.56 -12.20 5.88
N TYR A 69 2.09 -13.38 5.62
CA TYR A 69 1.80 -14.27 4.48
C TYR A 69 2.37 -13.83 3.13
N HIS A 70 3.06 -12.67 3.04
CA HIS A 70 3.62 -12.16 1.78
C HIS A 70 5.14 -12.31 1.75
N ALA A 71 5.65 -12.66 0.58
CA ALA A 71 7.08 -12.75 0.26
C ALA A 71 7.94 -13.31 1.41
N LYS A 72 8.76 -12.48 2.06
CA LYS A 72 9.65 -12.90 3.15
C LYS A 72 8.96 -12.93 4.53
N SER A 73 7.74 -12.37 4.66
CA SER A 73 6.91 -12.44 5.87
C SER A 73 6.06 -13.71 5.84
N VAL A 74 6.69 -14.83 6.19
CA VAL A 74 6.02 -16.14 6.17
C VAL A 74 4.84 -16.20 7.17
N PRO A 75 3.87 -17.13 6.98
CA PRO A 75 2.79 -17.34 7.92
C PRO A 75 3.29 -17.65 9.34
N PRO A 76 2.52 -17.32 10.40
CA PRO A 76 2.92 -17.56 11.78
C PRO A 76 3.07 -19.06 12.10
N ALA A 77 4.19 -19.44 12.72
CA ALA A 77 4.49 -20.85 13.02
C ALA A 77 3.57 -21.46 14.08
N ALA A 78 2.95 -20.62 14.91
CA ALA A 78 2.07 -21.08 16.01
C ALA A 78 0.62 -21.36 15.57
N VAL A 79 0.29 -21.16 14.28
CA VAL A 79 -1.08 -21.31 13.75
C VAL A 79 -1.07 -22.35 12.62
N GLU A 80 -2.04 -23.24 12.60
CA GLU A 80 -2.23 -24.20 11.48
C GLU A 80 -2.88 -23.49 10.26
N TRP A 81 -2.22 -22.44 9.77
CA TRP A 81 -2.70 -21.55 8.70
C TRP A 81 -3.06 -22.28 7.39
N TRP A 82 -2.55 -23.49 7.18
CA TRP A 82 -2.80 -24.31 5.99
C TRP A 82 -4.14 -25.06 6.03
N THR A 83 -4.86 -24.99 7.16
CA THR A 83 -6.19 -25.62 7.32
C THR A 83 -7.32 -24.73 6.91
N GLU A 84 -7.07 -23.41 6.75
CA GLU A 84 -8.09 -22.41 6.44
C GLU A 84 -7.69 -21.55 5.23
N GLU A 85 -8.69 -20.96 4.59
CA GLU A 85 -8.46 -20.00 3.52
C GLU A 85 -8.01 -18.68 4.13
N TYR A 86 -6.86 -18.15 3.66
CA TYR A 86 -6.38 -16.83 4.08
C TYR A 86 -7.38 -15.74 3.70
N ARG A 87 -7.69 -14.86 4.64
CA ARG A 87 -8.56 -13.69 4.48
C ARG A 87 -7.99 -12.51 5.24
N LEU A 88 -7.65 -11.46 4.52
CA LEU A 88 -7.23 -10.20 5.10
C LEU A 88 -8.48 -9.43 5.57
N THR A 89 -8.66 -9.31 6.88
CA THR A 89 -9.73 -8.49 7.47
C THR A 89 -9.24 -7.06 7.69
N ARG A 90 -10.15 -6.08 7.67
CA ARG A 90 -9.82 -4.68 7.95
C ARG A 90 -9.14 -4.51 9.29
N ASP A 91 -9.66 -5.15 10.32
CA ASP A 91 -9.15 -5.03 11.68
C ASP A 91 -7.70 -5.49 11.79
N PHE A 92 -7.39 -6.67 11.26
CA PHE A 92 -6.02 -7.17 11.20
C PHE A 92 -5.12 -6.28 10.34
N PHE A 93 -5.60 -5.87 9.18
CA PHE A 93 -4.82 -5.06 8.25
C PHE A 93 -4.41 -3.70 8.85
N MET A 94 -5.33 -3.02 9.57
CA MET A 94 -5.01 -1.77 10.27
C MET A 94 -3.99 -1.98 11.40
N LYS A 95 -4.10 -3.11 12.15
CA LYS A 95 -3.18 -3.40 13.26
C LYS A 95 -1.74 -3.60 12.81
N VAL A 96 -1.50 -4.11 11.60
CA VAL A 96 -0.12 -4.34 11.11
C VAL A 96 0.72 -3.05 11.11
N PRO A 97 0.38 -1.97 10.36
CA PRO A 97 1.18 -0.75 10.35
C PRO A 97 1.16 -0.01 11.70
N VAL A 98 0.08 -0.10 12.48
CA VAL A 98 0.00 0.52 13.81
C VAL A 98 0.98 -0.15 14.77
N THR A 99 0.99 -1.49 14.83
CA THR A 99 1.94 -2.26 15.65
C THR A 99 3.37 -2.07 15.16
N LEU A 100 3.61 -2.11 13.84
CA LEU A 100 4.93 -1.88 13.26
C LEU A 100 5.48 -0.50 13.65
N ALA A 101 4.64 0.54 13.59
CA ALA A 101 5.03 1.90 13.99
C ALA A 101 5.42 1.96 15.49
N ALA A 102 4.66 1.29 16.34
CA ALA A 102 4.93 1.23 17.77
C ALA A 102 6.21 0.47 18.08
N GLU A 103 6.40 -0.72 17.51
CA GLU A 103 7.58 -1.58 17.75
C GLU A 103 8.90 -0.97 17.21
N LEU A 104 8.81 -0.19 16.12
CA LEU A 104 9.97 0.56 15.60
C LEU A 104 10.12 1.94 16.27
N ALA A 105 9.30 2.27 17.27
CA ALA A 105 9.27 3.56 17.98
C ALA A 105 9.22 4.77 17.00
N LEU A 106 8.38 4.69 15.96
CA LEU A 106 8.24 5.74 14.97
C LEU A 106 7.36 6.87 15.52
N ASP A 107 7.89 8.08 15.54
CA ASP A 107 7.12 9.26 15.93
C ASP A 107 6.21 9.72 14.78
N ARG A 108 4.91 9.47 14.92
CA ARG A 108 3.87 9.88 13.96
C ARG A 108 4.33 9.68 12.50
N PRO A 109 4.50 8.44 12.03
CA PRO A 109 4.97 8.20 10.66
C PRO A 109 3.94 8.70 9.64
N VAL A 110 4.41 9.04 8.44
CA VAL A 110 3.54 9.15 7.26
C VAL A 110 3.21 7.74 6.81
N PHE A 111 1.94 7.47 6.49
CA PHE A 111 1.53 6.23 5.86
C PHE A 111 1.24 6.47 4.38
N MET A 112 1.80 5.67 3.50
CA MET A 112 1.50 5.65 2.08
C MET A 112 1.26 4.23 1.60
N GLY A 113 0.14 4.00 0.93
CA GLY A 113 -0.18 2.70 0.37
C GLY A 113 -0.88 2.80 -0.97
N CYS A 114 -0.80 1.72 -1.75
CA CYS A 114 -1.39 1.64 -3.08
C CYS A 114 -2.46 0.55 -3.13
N SER A 115 -3.56 0.76 -3.86
CA SER A 115 -4.67 -0.19 -4.02
C SER A 115 -5.28 -0.56 -2.65
N ILE A 116 -5.18 -1.81 -2.18
CA ILE A 116 -5.60 -2.14 -0.81
C ILE A 116 -4.91 -1.24 0.22
N GLY A 117 -3.64 -0.91 0.02
CA GLY A 117 -2.91 0.03 0.87
C GLY A 117 -3.44 1.47 0.76
N GLY A 118 -3.97 1.85 -0.39
CA GLY A 118 -4.63 3.15 -0.59
C GLY A 118 -5.98 3.23 0.15
N HIS A 119 -6.75 2.15 0.13
CA HIS A 119 -7.95 2.02 0.96
C HIS A 119 -7.60 2.04 2.45
N LEU A 120 -6.56 1.30 2.85
CA LEU A 120 -6.07 1.28 4.22
C LEU A 120 -5.64 2.67 4.71
N ALA A 121 -5.03 3.51 3.85
CA ALA A 121 -4.66 4.88 4.22
C ALA A 121 -5.88 5.69 4.68
N ALA A 122 -7.01 5.56 4.00
CA ALA A 122 -8.26 6.20 4.39
C ALA A 122 -8.86 5.58 5.67
N ASP A 123 -8.82 4.26 5.82
CA ASP A 123 -9.26 3.58 7.05
C ASP A 123 -8.40 4.01 8.25
N LEU A 124 -7.09 4.09 8.11
CA LEU A 124 -6.20 4.56 9.19
C LEU A 124 -6.49 6.00 9.59
N ALA A 125 -6.76 6.89 8.64
CA ALA A 125 -7.17 8.27 8.95
C ALA A 125 -8.52 8.32 9.69
N CYS A 126 -9.42 7.37 9.40
CA CYS A 126 -10.74 7.27 10.04
C CYS A 126 -10.67 6.67 11.46
N TYR A 127 -10.02 5.51 11.58
CA TYR A 127 -10.08 4.71 12.82
C TYR A 127 -8.91 4.97 13.79
N TYR A 128 -7.81 5.57 13.32
CA TYR A 128 -6.61 5.89 14.10
C TYR A 128 -6.19 7.37 13.94
N PRO A 129 -7.11 8.32 14.20
CA PRO A 129 -6.84 9.75 14.01
C PRO A 129 -5.66 10.21 14.88
N GLY A 130 -4.67 10.87 14.26
CA GLY A 130 -3.49 11.40 14.94
C GLY A 130 -2.33 10.41 15.15
N VAL A 131 -2.53 9.10 14.91
CA VAL A 131 -1.44 8.10 14.97
C VAL A 131 -0.43 8.35 13.84
N PHE A 132 -0.92 8.73 12.67
CA PHE A 132 -0.10 9.04 11.51
C PHE A 132 -0.04 10.55 11.28
N ARG A 133 1.15 11.05 10.91
CA ARG A 133 1.38 12.45 10.53
C ARG A 133 0.55 12.87 9.31
N ALA A 134 0.39 11.96 8.38
CA ALA A 134 -0.46 12.06 7.19
C ALA A 134 -0.73 10.67 6.62
N ALA A 135 -1.80 10.53 5.85
CA ALA A 135 -2.14 9.35 5.08
C ALA A 135 -2.17 9.68 3.58
N ILE A 136 -1.43 8.91 2.79
CA ILE A 136 -1.38 9.05 1.32
C ILE A 136 -2.02 7.82 0.71
N SER A 137 -3.19 8.00 0.11
CA SER A 137 -3.98 6.99 -0.56
C SER A 137 -3.68 7.01 -2.05
N LEU A 138 -2.91 6.03 -2.54
CA LEU A 138 -2.72 5.81 -3.97
C LEU A 138 -3.73 4.76 -4.43
N GLU A 139 -4.49 5.06 -5.47
CA GLU A 139 -5.48 4.15 -6.07
C GLU A 139 -6.52 3.63 -5.03
N GLY A 140 -6.92 4.48 -4.09
CA GLY A 140 -7.95 4.18 -3.08
C GLY A 140 -9.32 4.71 -3.46
N SER A 141 -10.36 4.20 -2.80
CA SER A 141 -11.76 4.63 -2.97
C SER A 141 -12.55 4.55 -1.66
N LEU A 142 -13.79 5.06 -1.66
CA LEU A 142 -14.71 4.98 -0.50
C LEU A 142 -15.12 3.55 -0.18
N CYS A 143 -15.40 2.78 -1.21
CA CYS A 143 -15.85 1.40 -1.12
C CYS A 143 -15.72 0.73 -2.50
N THR A 144 -15.84 -0.58 -2.53
CA THR A 144 -16.03 -1.32 -3.78
C THR A 144 -17.54 -1.36 -4.12
N PRO A 145 -17.98 -0.81 -5.27
CA PRO A 145 -19.40 -0.62 -5.57
C PRO A 145 -20.25 -1.89 -5.60
N ALA A 146 -19.65 -3.05 -5.81
CA ALA A 146 -20.32 -4.35 -5.80
C ALA A 146 -19.35 -5.43 -5.31
N ARG A 147 -19.85 -6.38 -4.53
CA ARG A 147 -19.10 -7.59 -4.21
C ARG A 147 -18.77 -8.34 -5.50
N ARG A 148 -17.49 -8.49 -5.78
CA ARG A 148 -17.01 -9.23 -6.95
C ARG A 148 -16.87 -10.70 -6.60
N ASP A 149 -17.19 -11.58 -7.54
CA ASP A 149 -16.76 -12.98 -7.42
C ASP A 149 -15.23 -13.04 -7.57
N LEU A 150 -14.55 -13.50 -6.53
CA LEU A 150 -13.10 -13.63 -6.46
C LEU A 150 -12.63 -15.07 -6.67
N SER A 151 -13.55 -16.01 -6.92
CA SER A 151 -13.25 -17.44 -7.01
C SER A 151 -12.22 -17.77 -8.10
N TYR A 152 -12.23 -17.00 -9.19
CA TYR A 152 -11.30 -17.17 -10.32
C TYR A 152 -9.87 -16.72 -10.02
N LEU A 153 -9.64 -15.98 -8.92
CA LEU A 153 -8.30 -15.46 -8.59
C LEU A 153 -7.40 -16.49 -7.90
N HIS A 154 -7.96 -17.58 -7.45
CA HIS A 154 -7.20 -18.70 -6.92
C HIS A 154 -7.84 -20.02 -7.31
N HIS A 155 -7.10 -20.80 -8.06
CA HIS A 155 -7.44 -22.17 -8.39
C HIS A 155 -6.17 -23.03 -8.34
N PRO A 156 -6.18 -24.20 -7.68
CA PRO A 156 -4.98 -25.00 -7.47
C PRO A 156 -4.31 -25.51 -8.77
N ARG A 157 -4.99 -25.40 -9.90
CA ARG A 157 -4.49 -25.83 -11.22
C ARG A 157 -4.20 -24.66 -12.18
N ILE A 158 -4.40 -23.40 -11.75
CA ILE A 158 -4.10 -22.22 -12.54
C ILE A 158 -2.83 -21.59 -11.98
N SER A 159 -1.87 -21.34 -12.86
CA SER A 159 -0.58 -20.76 -12.46
C SER A 159 -0.67 -19.27 -12.10
N ASN A 160 0.37 -18.78 -11.41
CA ASN A 160 0.47 -17.39 -11.02
C ASN A 160 0.65 -16.42 -12.20
N GLU A 161 1.07 -16.93 -13.38
CA GLU A 161 1.18 -16.12 -14.60
C GLU A 161 -0.14 -15.48 -15.01
N TYR A 162 -1.28 -16.10 -14.68
CA TYR A 162 -2.59 -15.48 -14.89
C TYR A 162 -2.68 -14.14 -14.17
N ARG A 163 -2.28 -14.08 -12.89
CA ARG A 163 -2.27 -12.83 -12.11
C ARG A 163 -1.28 -11.82 -12.66
N ALA A 164 -0.08 -12.28 -13.01
CA ALA A 164 0.93 -11.43 -13.61
C ALA A 164 0.44 -10.79 -14.92
N GLY A 165 -0.23 -11.56 -15.77
CA GLY A 165 -0.84 -11.06 -17.01
C GLY A 165 -1.96 -10.04 -16.75
N LEU A 166 -2.82 -10.29 -15.76
CA LEU A 166 -3.86 -9.37 -15.35
C LEU A 166 -3.26 -8.04 -14.85
N MET A 167 -2.26 -8.10 -13.97
CA MET A 167 -1.61 -6.91 -13.42
C MET A 167 -0.81 -6.13 -14.47
N TYR A 168 -0.15 -6.81 -15.40
CA TYR A 168 0.45 -6.15 -16.56
C TYR A 168 -0.57 -5.35 -17.38
N GLY A 169 -1.78 -5.89 -17.53
CA GLY A 169 -2.86 -5.26 -18.31
C GLY A 169 -3.46 -3.99 -17.69
N ILE A 170 -3.23 -3.73 -16.40
CA ILE A 170 -3.72 -2.54 -15.70
C ILE A 170 -2.64 -1.49 -15.42
N THR A 171 -1.42 -1.67 -15.93
CA THR A 171 -0.42 -0.61 -16.02
C THR A 171 -0.76 0.35 -17.15
N ALA A 172 -0.33 1.61 -17.06
CA ALA A 172 -0.52 2.57 -18.15
C ALA A 172 0.24 2.10 -19.42
N PRO A 173 -0.39 2.19 -20.62
CA PRO A 173 0.23 1.67 -21.84
C PRO A 173 1.51 2.39 -22.26
N GLN A 174 1.69 3.66 -21.82
CA GLN A 174 2.90 4.45 -22.05
C GLN A 174 3.96 4.29 -20.97
N SER A 175 3.70 3.56 -19.90
CA SER A 175 4.74 3.24 -18.91
C SER A 175 5.84 2.41 -19.53
N PRO A 176 7.13 2.61 -19.16
CA PRO A 176 8.24 1.90 -19.76
C PRO A 176 8.08 0.37 -19.60
N GLU A 177 8.27 -0.35 -20.70
CA GLU A 177 8.03 -1.80 -20.78
C GLU A 177 8.80 -2.58 -19.69
N ALA A 178 10.04 -2.18 -19.39
CA ALA A 178 10.85 -2.84 -18.37
C ALA A 178 10.16 -2.80 -16.98
N PHE A 179 9.57 -1.68 -16.61
CA PHE A 179 8.89 -1.51 -15.33
C PHE A 179 7.51 -2.18 -15.30
N ARG A 180 6.78 -2.18 -16.42
CA ARG A 180 5.54 -2.93 -16.57
C ARG A 180 5.80 -4.43 -16.36
N ARG A 181 6.87 -4.96 -16.94
CA ARG A 181 7.27 -6.36 -16.76
C ARG A 181 7.78 -6.66 -15.37
N GLU A 182 8.52 -5.75 -14.75
CA GLU A 182 8.94 -5.87 -13.36
C GLU A 182 7.73 -5.97 -12.42
N THR A 183 6.73 -5.09 -12.62
CA THR A 183 5.46 -5.13 -11.87
C THR A 183 4.79 -6.49 -12.00
N ALA A 184 4.61 -7.00 -13.22
CA ALA A 184 4.02 -8.30 -13.47
C ALA A 184 4.83 -9.45 -12.84
N TRP A 185 6.16 -9.36 -12.89
CA TRP A 185 7.05 -10.38 -12.33
C TRP A 185 6.91 -10.51 -10.80
N VAL A 186 6.78 -9.40 -10.08
CA VAL A 186 6.49 -9.42 -8.64
C VAL A 186 5.22 -10.22 -8.36
N TYR A 187 4.16 -9.98 -9.14
CA TYR A 187 2.90 -10.71 -8.99
C TYR A 187 2.97 -12.19 -9.34
N SER A 188 3.86 -12.61 -10.25
CA SER A 188 4.05 -14.03 -10.56
C SER A 188 4.60 -14.84 -9.39
N GLN A 189 5.19 -14.16 -8.39
CA GLN A 189 5.85 -14.78 -7.23
C GLN A 189 5.00 -14.75 -5.94
N GLY A 190 3.81 -14.18 -5.98
CA GLY A 190 2.93 -14.15 -4.82
C GLY A 190 2.48 -15.56 -4.38
N ALA A 191 2.30 -15.75 -3.08
CA ALA A 191 1.87 -17.02 -2.53
C ALA A 191 0.46 -17.43 -3.04
N PRO A 192 0.19 -18.73 -3.21
CA PRO A 192 -1.13 -19.21 -3.61
C PRO A 192 -2.22 -18.77 -2.63
N GLY A 193 -3.34 -18.29 -3.17
CA GLY A 193 -4.50 -17.86 -2.38
C GLY A 193 -4.38 -16.48 -1.73
N VAL A 194 -3.16 -15.95 -1.55
CA VAL A 194 -2.94 -14.68 -0.83
C VAL A 194 -3.57 -13.51 -1.57
N PHE A 195 -3.40 -13.39 -2.87
CA PHE A 195 -4.03 -12.32 -3.65
C PHE A 195 -5.56 -12.31 -3.50
N LYS A 196 -6.21 -13.48 -3.60
CA LYS A 196 -7.66 -13.60 -3.36
C LYS A 196 -8.02 -13.21 -1.92
N GLY A 197 -7.22 -13.66 -0.95
CA GLY A 197 -7.45 -13.37 0.46
C GLY A 197 -7.31 -11.89 0.81
N ASP A 198 -6.35 -11.18 0.20
CA ASP A 198 -6.20 -9.73 0.36
C ASP A 198 -7.42 -8.96 -0.16
N LEU A 199 -7.96 -9.41 -1.30
CA LEU A 199 -9.13 -8.76 -1.89
C LEU A 199 -10.40 -8.96 -1.06
N HIS A 200 -10.40 -9.86 -0.07
CA HIS A 200 -11.48 -9.95 0.91
C HIS A 200 -11.65 -8.62 1.66
N TYR A 201 -10.56 -7.99 2.09
CA TYR A 201 -10.59 -6.71 2.79
C TYR A 201 -11.40 -5.66 2.03
N TYR A 202 -11.00 -5.30 0.81
CA TYR A 202 -11.68 -4.22 0.10
C TYR A 202 -13.03 -4.63 -0.50
N ASN A 203 -13.27 -5.93 -0.70
CA ASN A 203 -14.50 -6.44 -1.29
C ASN A 203 -15.61 -6.66 -0.26
N VAL A 204 -15.24 -6.82 1.05
CA VAL A 204 -16.17 -7.18 2.12
C VAL A 204 -16.15 -6.18 3.27
N ASP A 205 -14.96 -5.79 3.74
CA ASP A 205 -14.78 -5.06 4.99
C ASP A 205 -14.64 -3.55 4.80
N HIS A 206 -13.99 -3.11 3.72
CA HIS A 206 -13.74 -1.69 3.47
C HIS A 206 -15.00 -1.01 2.92
N ASP A 207 -15.61 -0.16 3.74
CA ASP A 207 -16.67 0.74 3.35
C ASP A 207 -16.66 1.99 4.25
N LEU A 208 -16.28 3.12 3.66
CA LEU A 208 -16.27 4.43 4.30
C LEU A 208 -17.45 5.32 3.90
N THR A 209 -18.44 4.81 3.14
CA THR A 209 -19.54 5.61 2.60
C THR A 209 -20.27 6.41 3.68
N GLY A 210 -20.53 5.82 4.86
CA GLY A 210 -21.17 6.49 5.99
C GLY A 210 -20.19 7.16 6.98
N LEU A 211 -18.88 6.97 6.82
CA LEU A 211 -17.87 7.34 7.80
C LEU A 211 -16.89 8.40 7.31
N ALA A 212 -16.72 8.56 5.99
CA ALA A 212 -15.72 9.46 5.43
C ALA A 212 -15.82 10.90 5.95
N ALA A 213 -17.03 11.40 6.20
CA ALA A 213 -17.25 12.74 6.74
C ALA A 213 -16.76 12.91 8.19
N THR A 214 -16.48 11.82 8.92
CA THR A 214 -15.97 11.86 10.30
C THR A 214 -14.45 11.93 10.36
N ILE A 215 -13.75 11.74 9.22
CA ILE A 215 -12.30 11.81 9.16
C ILE A 215 -11.84 13.23 9.49
N ASP A 216 -11.03 13.35 10.53
CA ASP A 216 -10.46 14.63 10.98
C ASP A 216 -9.10 14.87 10.31
N THR A 217 -9.11 15.58 9.20
CA THR A 217 -7.89 15.92 8.44
C THR A 217 -6.98 16.94 9.15
N THR A 218 -7.41 17.53 10.26
CA THR A 218 -6.52 18.34 11.11
C THR A 218 -5.57 17.45 11.88
N LYS A 219 -6.01 16.25 12.30
CA LYS A 219 -5.20 15.24 13.00
C LYS A 219 -4.40 14.36 12.04
N THR A 220 -5.05 13.91 10.96
CA THR A 220 -4.42 13.06 9.94
C THR A 220 -4.83 13.56 8.56
N PRO A 221 -4.06 14.48 7.95
CA PRO A 221 -4.28 14.92 6.57
C PRO A 221 -4.35 13.73 5.61
N LEU A 222 -5.34 13.76 4.71
CA LEU A 222 -5.55 12.72 3.71
C LEU A 222 -5.27 13.26 2.31
N TYR A 223 -4.30 12.64 1.62
CA TYR A 223 -3.97 12.91 0.23
C TYR A 223 -4.39 11.73 -0.61
N VAL A 224 -5.23 11.96 -1.62
CA VAL A 224 -5.72 10.93 -2.54
C VAL A 224 -5.14 11.18 -3.92
N LEU A 225 -4.39 10.22 -4.45
CA LEU A 225 -3.80 10.31 -5.79
C LEU A 225 -4.25 9.10 -6.61
N THR A 226 -4.68 9.33 -7.86
CA THR A 226 -5.18 8.25 -8.71
C THR A 226 -4.65 8.38 -10.13
N GLY A 227 -4.12 7.28 -10.67
CA GLY A 227 -3.63 7.17 -12.04
C GLY A 227 -4.74 7.29 -13.08
N GLU A 228 -4.46 8.01 -14.16
CA GLU A 228 -5.40 8.24 -15.26
C GLU A 228 -5.94 6.94 -15.87
N TYR A 229 -5.07 5.92 -15.96
CA TYR A 229 -5.37 4.62 -16.60
C TYR A 229 -5.81 3.55 -15.59
N ASP A 230 -6.00 3.90 -14.32
CA ASP A 230 -6.54 2.93 -13.36
C ASP A 230 -8.04 2.72 -13.60
N TRP A 231 -8.40 1.51 -14.02
CA TRP A 231 -9.79 1.10 -14.16
C TRP A 231 -10.33 0.34 -12.93
N SER A 232 -9.45 -0.09 -12.02
CA SER A 232 -9.83 -0.81 -10.79
C SER A 232 -10.32 0.16 -9.70
N SER A 233 -9.56 1.24 -9.48
CA SER A 233 -9.93 2.38 -8.64
C SER A 233 -9.81 3.65 -9.49
N THR A 234 -10.87 3.96 -10.22
CA THR A 234 -10.82 5.03 -11.23
C THR A 234 -10.58 6.43 -10.62
N PRO A 235 -10.08 7.39 -11.41
CA PRO A 235 -9.96 8.79 -10.94
C PRO A 235 -11.28 9.37 -10.40
N ALA A 236 -12.42 8.92 -10.91
CA ALA A 236 -13.74 9.31 -10.40
C ALA A 236 -13.97 8.79 -8.98
N MET A 237 -13.55 7.55 -8.68
CA MET A 237 -13.67 6.95 -7.35
C MET A 237 -12.75 7.64 -6.34
N GLY A 238 -11.49 7.92 -6.72
CA GLY A 238 -10.56 8.68 -5.87
C GLY A 238 -11.05 10.09 -5.58
N ARG A 239 -11.60 10.77 -6.59
CA ARG A 239 -12.23 12.09 -6.41
C ARG A 239 -13.43 12.03 -5.47
N ALA A 240 -14.24 10.98 -5.55
CA ALA A 240 -15.38 10.77 -4.66
C ALA A 240 -14.94 10.57 -3.21
N LEU A 241 -13.87 9.79 -2.97
CA LEU A 241 -13.26 9.64 -1.63
C LEU A 241 -12.83 11.01 -1.08
N ALA A 242 -12.03 11.76 -1.83
CA ALA A 242 -11.57 13.07 -1.36
C ALA A 242 -12.72 14.06 -1.14
N ALA A 243 -13.75 14.04 -1.98
CA ALA A 243 -14.93 14.91 -1.83
C ALA A 243 -15.77 14.58 -0.59
N ALA A 244 -15.77 13.32 -0.15
CA ALA A 244 -16.48 12.89 1.05
C ALA A 244 -15.75 13.25 2.35
N VAL A 245 -14.45 13.56 2.29
CA VAL A 245 -13.61 13.88 3.45
C VAL A 245 -13.27 15.38 3.42
N ARG A 246 -13.83 16.13 4.37
CA ARG A 246 -13.55 17.58 4.43
C ARG A 246 -12.06 17.86 4.68
N GLY A 247 -11.44 18.62 3.78
CA GLY A 247 -10.01 18.97 3.87
C GLY A 247 -9.06 17.95 3.24
N ALA A 248 -9.57 16.85 2.67
CA ALA A 248 -8.73 15.95 1.88
C ALA A 248 -8.35 16.59 0.54
N THR A 249 -7.19 16.19 0.02
CA THR A 249 -6.66 16.65 -1.27
C THR A 249 -6.79 15.54 -2.29
N PHE A 250 -7.26 15.86 -3.51
CA PHE A 250 -7.26 14.94 -4.65
C PHE A 250 -6.29 15.39 -5.73
N ARG A 251 -5.51 14.46 -6.28
CA ARG A 251 -4.67 14.68 -7.47
C ARG A 251 -4.82 13.52 -8.44
N ALA A 252 -5.23 13.79 -9.68
CA ALA A 252 -5.07 12.83 -10.75
C ALA A 252 -3.60 12.75 -11.16
N MET A 253 -3.15 11.55 -11.56
CA MET A 253 -1.79 11.29 -12.06
C MET A 253 -1.84 10.92 -13.55
N PRO A 254 -1.92 11.92 -14.47
CA PRO A 254 -1.86 11.67 -15.90
C PRO A 254 -0.65 10.83 -16.31
N GLY A 255 -0.89 9.84 -17.18
CA GLY A 255 0.14 8.96 -17.69
C GLY A 255 0.51 7.79 -16.78
N LEU A 256 -0.22 7.57 -15.68
CA LEU A 256 -0.01 6.45 -14.76
C LEU A 256 -1.25 5.55 -14.68
N GLY A 257 -1.04 4.27 -14.40
CA GLY A 257 -2.05 3.26 -14.15
C GLY A 257 -2.15 2.90 -12.68
N HIS A 258 -2.45 1.63 -12.42
CA HIS A 258 -2.74 1.11 -11.07
C HIS A 258 -1.51 0.99 -10.15
N PHE A 259 -0.29 1.02 -10.69
CA PHE A 259 0.94 0.79 -9.93
C PHE A 259 1.95 1.94 -10.09
N PRO A 260 1.57 3.19 -9.78
CA PRO A 260 2.37 4.36 -10.13
C PRO A 260 3.82 4.27 -9.66
N MET A 261 4.06 3.74 -8.46
CA MET A 261 5.38 3.67 -7.82
C MET A 261 6.34 2.68 -8.49
N CYS A 262 5.85 1.68 -9.21
CA CYS A 262 6.69 0.66 -9.86
C CYS A 262 6.55 0.61 -11.39
N GLU A 263 5.39 0.94 -11.97
CA GLU A 263 5.21 0.91 -13.42
C GLU A 263 5.88 2.07 -14.16
N ASN A 264 6.02 3.22 -13.48
CA ASN A 264 6.74 4.39 -14.01
C ASN A 264 7.25 5.28 -12.87
N PRO A 265 8.33 4.88 -12.18
CA PRO A 265 8.85 5.59 -11.01
C PRO A 265 9.20 7.06 -11.28
N ALA A 266 9.76 7.34 -12.46
CA ALA A 266 10.12 8.71 -12.84
C ALA A 266 8.89 9.63 -12.94
N ARG A 267 7.81 9.12 -13.54
CA ARG A 267 6.55 9.86 -13.64
C ARG A 267 5.84 9.97 -12.30
N PHE A 268 5.84 8.92 -11.49
CA PHE A 268 5.28 8.93 -10.13
C PHE A 268 5.96 9.99 -9.26
N ARG A 269 7.27 10.12 -9.38
CA ARG A 269 8.06 11.10 -8.66
C ARG A 269 7.55 12.54 -8.85
N GLU A 270 7.09 12.90 -10.04
CA GLU A 270 6.55 14.24 -10.32
C GLU A 270 5.29 14.56 -9.48
N TYR A 271 4.51 13.55 -9.13
CA TYR A 271 3.27 13.69 -8.36
C TYR A 271 3.49 13.58 -6.86
N ILE A 272 4.41 12.69 -6.44
CA ILE A 272 4.56 12.40 -5.01
C ILE A 272 5.47 13.40 -4.30
N LEU A 273 6.53 13.93 -4.94
CA LEU A 273 7.44 14.86 -4.30
C LEU A 273 6.74 16.13 -3.77
N PRO A 274 5.84 16.81 -4.51
CA PRO A 274 5.12 17.96 -3.97
C PRO A 274 4.25 17.63 -2.75
N VAL A 275 3.72 16.39 -2.65
CA VAL A 275 2.94 15.93 -1.48
C VAL A 275 3.86 15.72 -0.28
N LEU A 276 4.98 15.03 -0.48
CA LEU A 276 5.96 14.78 0.56
C LEU A 276 6.57 16.10 1.08
N ASP A 277 6.83 17.06 0.20
CA ASP A 277 7.31 18.40 0.58
C ASP A 277 6.28 19.16 1.42
N GLU A 278 5.00 19.13 1.05
CA GLU A 278 3.92 19.72 1.84
C GLU A 278 3.85 19.10 3.24
N ILE A 279 3.90 17.77 3.34
CA ILE A 279 3.87 17.06 4.63
C ILE A 279 5.10 17.41 5.49
N ARG A 280 6.27 17.50 4.88
CA ARG A 280 7.53 17.81 5.55
C ARG A 280 7.54 19.22 6.14
N THR A 281 6.98 20.18 5.41
CA THR A 281 6.98 21.60 5.79
C THR A 281 5.80 22.00 6.66
N ARG A 282 4.80 21.11 6.83
CA ARG A 282 3.66 21.39 7.71
C ARG A 282 4.15 21.47 9.16
N PRO A 283 3.72 22.50 9.92
CA PRO A 283 4.03 22.58 11.35
C PRO A 283 3.65 21.30 12.08
N SER A 284 4.52 20.85 12.98
CA SER A 284 4.17 19.78 13.93
C SER A 284 3.42 20.45 15.08
N ASP A 285 2.14 20.14 15.24
CA ASP A 285 1.38 20.54 16.41
C ASP A 285 1.80 19.72 17.62
#